data_1eba39fec8b64b97fb910299eb9026c9
#
_entry.id   1eba39fec8b64b97fb910299eb9026c9
#
_cell.length_a   1.000
_cell.length_b   1.000
_cell.length_c   1.000
_cell.angle_alpha   90.00
_cell.angle_beta   90.00
_cell.angle_gamma   90.00
#
_symmetry.space_group_name_H-M   'P 1'
#
loop_
_entity.id
_entity.type
_entity.pdbx_description
1 polymer ?
#
loop_
_entity_poly.entity_id
_entity_poly.type
_entity_poly.pdbx_seq_one_letter_code
_entity_poly.pdbx_strand_id
1 'polypeptide(L)'
;MLTRYLAKELGPRRIAVNTVAPGAIATDFGGGVVRDNPHVHQAIASVTALGRVGLPEDIGGAIAHLLAPESGWINGECILISGGMNL
;
A
#
# COMPACT_ATOMS: atom_id res chain seq x y z
N MET A 1 0.77 -9.42 11.80
CA MET A 1 0.81 -10.65 12.61
C MET A 1 -0.02 -11.77 12.00
N LEU A 2 -1.30 -11.55 11.75
CA LEU A 2 -2.18 -12.54 11.08
C LEU A 2 -1.63 -12.96 9.72
N THR A 3 -1.09 -12.03 8.95
CA THR A 3 -0.51 -12.31 7.64
C THR A 3 0.56 -13.38 7.70
N ARG A 4 1.46 -13.30 8.67
CA ARG A 4 2.56 -14.25 8.82
C ARG A 4 2.05 -15.63 9.19
N TYR A 5 1.07 -15.71 10.08
CA TYR A 5 0.47 -17.00 10.46
C TYR A 5 -0.24 -17.66 9.29
N LEU A 6 -1.04 -16.89 8.54
CA LEU A 6 -1.73 -17.41 7.37
C LEU A 6 -0.75 -17.82 6.27
N ALA A 7 0.31 -17.03 6.06
CA ALA A 7 1.33 -17.37 5.08
C ALA A 7 1.99 -18.71 5.40
N LYS A 8 2.31 -18.94 6.68
CA LYS A 8 2.90 -20.19 7.12
C LYS A 8 1.93 -21.36 6.99
N GLU A 9 0.69 -21.16 7.40
CA GLU A 9 -0.34 -22.20 7.36
C GLU A 9 -0.68 -22.62 5.94
N LEU A 10 -0.80 -21.67 5.03
CA LEU A 10 -1.25 -21.90 3.66
C LEU A 10 -0.09 -22.17 2.68
N GLY A 11 1.15 -22.01 3.14
CA GLY A 11 2.33 -22.25 2.30
C GLY A 11 2.37 -23.63 1.66
N PRO A 12 2.07 -24.73 2.37
CA PRO A 12 2.03 -26.07 1.76
C PRO A 12 1.03 -26.20 0.61
N ARG A 13 0.01 -25.33 0.59
CA ARG A 13 -0.96 -25.28 -0.50
C ARG A 13 -0.53 -24.32 -1.62
N ARG A 14 0.69 -23.77 -1.52
CA ARG A 14 1.25 -22.81 -2.48
C ARG A 14 0.42 -21.53 -2.58
N ILE A 15 -0.12 -21.08 -1.44
CA ILE A 15 -0.86 -19.83 -1.33
C ILE A 15 0.02 -18.82 -0.62
N ALA A 16 0.33 -17.72 -1.29
CA ALA A 16 1.05 -16.59 -0.70
C ALA A 16 0.06 -15.63 -0.05
N VAL A 17 0.42 -15.13 1.12
CA VAL A 17 -0.42 -14.19 1.88
C VAL A 17 0.43 -12.98 2.25
N ASN A 18 0.06 -11.82 1.76
CA ASN A 18 0.74 -10.55 2.02
C ASN A 18 -0.27 -9.49 2.42
N THR A 19 0.20 -8.48 3.13
CA THR A 19 -0.59 -7.31 3.49
C THR A 19 -0.02 -6.08 2.80
N VAL A 20 -0.89 -5.23 2.29
CA VAL A 20 -0.52 -3.93 1.75
C VAL A 20 -0.94 -2.87 2.75
N ALA A 21 -0.01 -1.98 3.11
CA ALA A 21 -0.26 -0.84 3.98
C ALA A 21 -0.09 0.44 3.14
N PRO A 22 -1.19 1.02 2.64
CA PRO A 22 -1.13 2.25 1.87
C PRO A 22 -0.77 3.44 2.75
N GLY A 23 -0.06 4.42 2.19
CA GLY A 23 0.10 5.73 2.80
C GLY A 23 -1.13 6.61 2.58
N ALA A 24 -0.93 7.92 2.48
CA ALA A 24 -2.02 8.87 2.25
C ALA A 24 -2.43 8.89 0.79
N ILE A 25 -3.66 8.50 0.52
CA ILE A 25 -4.20 8.33 -0.83
C ILE A 25 -5.39 9.26 -1.03
N ALA A 26 -5.48 9.89 -2.19
CA ALA A 26 -6.57 10.79 -2.55
C ALA A 26 -7.84 9.99 -2.88
N THR A 27 -8.61 9.67 -1.84
CA THR A 27 -9.84 8.87 -1.92
C THR A 27 -10.95 9.54 -1.13
N ASP A 28 -12.11 8.87 -1.04
CA ASP A 28 -13.22 9.31 -0.20
C ASP A 28 -13.00 9.03 1.29
N PHE A 29 -11.96 8.29 1.64
CA PHE A 29 -11.64 7.96 3.03
C PHE A 29 -11.51 9.24 3.87
N GLY A 30 -12.05 9.22 5.06
CA GLY A 30 -12.03 10.40 5.93
C GLY A 30 -12.82 11.58 5.37
N GLY A 31 -13.83 11.33 4.53
CA GLY A 31 -14.60 12.38 3.88
C GLY A 31 -13.90 13.05 2.71
N GLY A 32 -12.83 12.43 2.19
CA GLY A 32 -12.08 12.98 1.08
C GLY A 32 -11.09 14.07 1.46
N VAL A 33 -10.73 14.17 2.74
CA VAL A 33 -9.90 15.28 3.24
C VAL A 33 -8.52 15.35 2.56
N VAL A 34 -7.89 14.20 2.31
CA VAL A 34 -6.58 14.17 1.66
C VAL A 34 -6.67 14.66 0.22
N ARG A 35 -7.72 14.27 -0.47
CA ARG A 35 -7.96 14.66 -1.87
C ARG A 35 -8.36 16.12 -1.99
N ASP A 36 -9.27 16.58 -1.14
CA ASP A 36 -10.03 17.82 -1.37
C ASP A 36 -9.54 19.03 -0.55
N ASN A 37 -8.90 18.79 0.62
CA ASN A 37 -8.41 19.90 1.45
C ASN A 37 -7.01 20.31 1.01
N PRO A 38 -6.81 21.54 0.45
CA PRO A 38 -5.52 21.95 -0.08
C PRO A 38 -4.39 21.97 0.98
N HIS A 39 -4.70 22.35 2.22
CA HIS A 39 -3.69 22.40 3.29
C HIS A 39 -3.25 21.00 3.70
N VAL A 40 -4.18 20.08 3.85
CA VAL A 40 -3.87 18.69 4.19
C VAL A 40 -3.11 18.03 3.06
N HIS A 41 -3.58 18.20 1.83
CA HIS A 41 -2.93 17.66 0.63
C HIS A 41 -1.47 18.14 0.54
N GLN A 42 -1.24 19.44 0.68
CA GLN A 42 0.09 20.03 0.59
C GLN A 42 0.99 19.57 1.73
N ALA A 43 0.46 19.48 2.95
CA ALA A 43 1.23 19.01 4.11
C ALA A 43 1.72 17.58 3.91
N ILE A 44 0.86 16.70 3.41
CA ILE A 44 1.22 15.32 3.14
C ILE A 44 2.24 15.22 2.02
N ALA A 45 2.04 15.96 0.93
CA ALA A 45 2.99 15.99 -0.18
C ALA A 45 4.37 16.44 0.28
N SER A 46 4.43 17.40 1.21
CA SER A 46 5.71 17.95 1.70
C SER A 46 6.51 16.94 2.53
N VAL A 47 5.86 15.97 3.17
CA VAL A 47 6.54 14.94 3.97
C VAL A 47 6.67 13.60 3.23
N THR A 48 6.29 13.58 1.96
CA THR A 48 6.40 12.39 1.10
C THR A 48 7.58 12.56 0.16
N ALA A 49 8.49 11.58 0.16
CA ALA A 49 9.72 11.69 -0.63
C ALA A 49 9.47 11.93 -2.12
N LEU A 50 8.44 11.29 -2.69
CA LEU A 50 8.08 11.49 -4.09
C LEU A 50 7.32 12.78 -4.35
N GLY A 51 7.04 13.58 -3.31
CA GLY A 51 6.54 14.95 -3.45
C GLY A 51 5.06 15.07 -3.82
N ARG A 52 4.30 14.00 -3.68
CA ARG A 52 2.87 14.01 -4.00
C ARG A 52 2.08 13.05 -3.11
N VAL A 53 0.80 13.30 -3.01
CA VAL A 53 -0.16 12.37 -2.43
C VAL A 53 -0.33 11.18 -3.38
N GLY A 54 -0.59 10.00 -2.84
CA GLY A 54 -0.87 8.82 -3.66
C GLY A 54 -2.22 8.89 -4.34
N LEU A 55 -2.34 8.21 -5.47
CA LEU A 55 -3.59 8.04 -6.18
C LEU A 55 -4.06 6.58 -6.03
N PRO A 56 -5.37 6.30 -6.16
CA PRO A 56 -5.86 4.92 -6.11
C PRO A 56 -5.12 3.98 -7.05
N GLU A 57 -4.72 4.46 -8.23
CA GLU A 57 -3.98 3.67 -9.22
C GLU A 57 -2.60 3.25 -8.72
N ASP A 58 -1.98 4.03 -7.84
CA ASP A 58 -0.69 3.68 -7.25
C ASP A 58 -0.79 2.40 -6.43
N ILE A 59 -1.91 2.23 -5.71
CA ILE A 59 -2.16 1.03 -4.91
C ILE A 59 -2.64 -0.12 -5.79
N GLY A 60 -3.59 0.14 -6.68
CA GLY A 60 -4.12 -0.89 -7.58
C GLY A 60 -3.06 -1.49 -8.46
N GLY A 61 -2.17 -0.66 -9.03
CA GLY A 61 -1.05 -1.13 -9.83
C GLY A 61 -0.08 -2.01 -9.05
N ALA A 62 0.27 -1.60 -7.83
CA ALA A 62 1.14 -2.39 -6.96
C ALA A 62 0.52 -3.74 -6.62
N ILE A 63 -0.77 -3.78 -6.28
CA ILE A 63 -1.47 -5.02 -5.98
C ILE A 63 -1.49 -5.94 -7.21
N ALA A 64 -1.75 -5.39 -8.39
CA ALA A 64 -1.74 -6.17 -9.62
C ALA A 64 -0.39 -6.86 -9.85
N HIS A 65 0.72 -6.16 -9.58
CA HIS A 65 2.05 -6.73 -9.69
C HIS A 65 2.32 -7.80 -8.63
N LEU A 66 1.82 -7.61 -7.40
CA LEU A 66 1.96 -8.61 -6.34
C LEU A 66 1.20 -9.90 -6.66
N LEU A 67 0.10 -9.81 -7.39
CA LEU A 67 -0.71 -10.96 -7.78
C LEU A 67 -0.20 -11.65 -9.04
N ALA A 68 0.78 -11.06 -9.71
CA ALA A 68 1.35 -11.64 -10.92
C ALA A 68 2.23 -12.87 -10.59
N PRO A 69 2.32 -13.86 -11.49
CA PRO A 69 3.15 -15.05 -11.27
C PRO A 69 4.61 -14.72 -10.95
N GLU A 70 5.15 -13.64 -11.51
CA GLU A 70 6.53 -13.21 -11.28
C GLU A 70 6.79 -12.83 -9.83
N SER A 71 5.77 -12.52 -9.05
CA SER A 71 5.87 -12.14 -7.64
C SER A 71 5.61 -13.32 -6.70
N GLY A 72 5.66 -14.55 -7.18
CA GLY A 72 5.29 -15.75 -6.43
C GLY A 72 6.20 -16.09 -5.26
N TRP A 73 7.35 -15.43 -5.12
CA TRP A 73 8.28 -15.65 -3.99
C TRP A 73 8.08 -14.63 -2.85
N ILE A 74 7.18 -13.67 -3.02
CA ILE A 74 6.83 -12.71 -1.97
C ILE A 74 5.74 -13.32 -1.09
N ASN A 75 6.03 -13.50 0.19
CA ASN A 75 5.11 -14.18 1.09
C ASN A 75 5.33 -13.74 2.54
N GLY A 76 4.25 -13.57 3.28
CA GLY A 76 4.30 -13.23 4.69
C GLY A 76 4.72 -11.80 4.97
N GLU A 77 4.67 -10.92 4.00
CA GLU A 77 5.17 -9.55 4.11
C GLU A 77 4.05 -8.53 4.32
N CYS A 78 4.41 -7.46 5.02
CA CYS A 78 3.59 -6.23 5.06
C CYS A 78 4.32 -5.20 4.19
N ILE A 79 3.72 -4.83 3.08
CA ILE A 79 4.34 -3.99 2.07
C ILE A 79 3.77 -2.58 2.17
N LEU A 80 4.62 -1.63 2.58
CA LEU A 80 4.24 -0.22 2.69
C LEU A 80 4.31 0.43 1.31
N ILE A 81 3.20 1.01 0.88
CA ILE A 81 3.11 1.72 -0.40
C ILE A 81 2.71 3.15 -0.08
N SER A 82 3.70 4.01 0.09
CA SER A 82 3.50 5.35 0.67
C SER A 82 4.21 6.47 -0.09
N GLY A 83 4.92 6.16 -1.16
CA GLY A 83 5.74 7.17 -1.86
C GLY A 83 6.91 7.67 -1.02
N GLY A 84 7.25 7.00 0.07
CA GLY A 84 8.30 7.46 0.98
C GLY A 84 7.82 8.51 1.98
N MET A 85 6.63 8.34 2.52
CA MET A 85 6.10 9.27 3.52
C MET A 85 6.85 9.14 4.85
N ASN A 86 7.29 10.28 5.38
CA ASN A 86 7.99 10.39 6.66
C ASN A 86 9.29 9.56 6.73
N LEU A 87 10.03 9.51 5.68
CA LEU A 87 11.34 8.86 5.66
C LEU A 87 12.38 9.61 6.51
#